data_03e15b94d3a48746c3ec7b651a49c840
#
_entry.id   03e15b94d3a48746c3ec7b651a49c840
#
_cell.length_a   1.000
_cell.length_b   1.000
_cell.length_c   1.000
_cell.angle_alpha   90.00
_cell.angle_beta   90.00
_cell.angle_gamma   90.00
#
_symmetry.space_group_name_H-M   'P 1'
#
loop_
_entity.id
_entity.type
_entity.pdbx_description
1 polymer ?
#
loop_
_entity_poly.entity_id
_entity_poly.type
_entity_poly.pdbx_seq_one_letter_code
_entity_poly.pdbx_strand_id
1 'polypeptide(L)'
;MRRNDWTKILGWPGYAVYQQEIDEKAKTLKLWVRRKRGNRRLICSGCGARVAEPAEVTEREVRDLPCFEYRTTVVIELYRVRCPNCGLKIEKVEQLPSKAPFSKRFEEVVGQACESASARRVAQQFGLAQSTVRAMDLR
;
A
#
# COMPACT_ATOMS: atom_id res chain seq x y z
N MET A 1 3.10 6.23 22.70
CA MET A 1 2.96 6.92 21.41
C MET A 1 1.48 7.09 21.07
N ARG A 2 1.09 8.27 20.67
CA ARG A 2 -0.29 8.55 20.30
C ARG A 2 -0.64 7.94 18.94
N ARG A 3 -1.89 7.51 18.75
CA ARG A 3 -2.36 6.93 17.48
C ARG A 3 -2.04 7.81 16.26
N ASN A 4 -2.11 9.14 16.44
CA ASN A 4 -1.90 10.09 15.36
C ASN A 4 -0.45 10.14 14.85
N ASP A 5 0.51 9.73 15.68
CA ASP A 5 1.92 9.79 15.30
C ASP A 5 2.22 8.80 14.16
N TRP A 6 1.70 7.58 14.25
CA TRP A 6 1.85 6.60 13.17
C TRP A 6 1.15 7.03 11.90
N THR A 7 -0.02 7.66 12.02
CA THR A 7 -0.74 8.21 10.87
C THR A 7 0.10 9.26 10.14
N LYS A 8 0.73 10.14 10.89
CA LYS A 8 1.61 11.19 10.33
C LYS A 8 2.87 10.60 9.70
N ILE A 9 3.48 9.63 10.35
CA ILE A 9 4.71 8.98 9.85
C ILE A 9 4.42 8.23 8.55
N LEU A 10 3.33 7.45 8.50
CA LEU A 10 2.93 6.74 7.30
C LEU A 10 2.59 7.70 6.17
N GLY A 11 1.87 8.77 6.46
CA GLY A 11 1.58 9.82 5.50
C GLY A 11 0.70 9.44 4.33
N TRP A 12 -0.22 8.48 4.52
CA TRP A 12 -1.21 8.12 3.51
C TRP A 12 -2.42 9.06 3.61
N PRO A 13 -2.61 9.98 2.65
CA PRO A 13 -3.71 10.94 2.74
C PRO A 13 -5.08 10.24 2.82
N GLY A 14 -5.90 10.69 3.75
CA GLY A 14 -7.25 10.15 3.91
C GLY A 14 -7.35 8.85 4.71
N TYR A 15 -6.23 8.35 5.22
CA TYR A 15 -6.17 7.12 6.01
C TYR A 15 -5.59 7.37 7.39
N ALA A 16 -5.99 6.57 8.36
CA ALA A 16 -5.48 6.63 9.73
C ALA A 16 -5.03 5.26 10.19
N VAL A 17 -3.91 5.22 10.88
CA VAL A 17 -3.41 4.01 11.52
C VAL A 17 -4.19 3.80 12.82
N TYR A 18 -4.82 2.65 12.96
CA TYR A 18 -5.58 2.31 14.17
C TYR A 18 -4.97 1.18 15.00
N GLN A 19 -3.99 0.49 14.44
CA GLN A 19 -3.29 -0.59 15.15
C GLN A 19 -1.88 -0.72 14.59
N GLN A 20 -0.92 -1.04 15.46
CA GLN A 20 0.45 -1.30 15.06
C GLN A 20 0.99 -2.53 15.81
N GLU A 21 1.94 -3.22 15.18
CA GLU A 21 2.64 -4.36 15.74
C GLU A 21 4.11 -4.29 15.35
N ILE A 22 5.00 -4.36 16.32
CA ILE A 22 6.44 -4.31 16.11
C ILE A 22 7.06 -5.61 16.58
N ASP A 23 7.79 -6.29 15.69
CA ASP A 23 8.59 -7.46 16.03
C ASP A 23 10.06 -7.05 16.00
N GLU A 24 10.65 -6.87 17.18
CA GLU A 24 12.03 -6.42 17.32
C GLU A 24 13.05 -7.46 16.87
N LYS A 25 12.72 -8.73 16.98
CA LYS A 25 13.63 -9.82 16.55
C LYS A 25 13.65 -9.96 15.05
N ALA A 26 12.49 -9.98 14.43
CA ALA A 26 12.36 -10.08 12.98
C ALA A 26 12.59 -8.74 12.28
N LYS A 27 12.63 -7.63 13.00
CA LYS A 27 12.73 -6.27 12.46
C LYS A 27 11.61 -5.99 11.47
N THR A 28 10.38 -6.23 11.91
CA THR A 28 9.18 -5.96 11.12
C THR A 28 8.23 -5.02 11.84
N LEU A 29 7.57 -4.18 11.06
CA LEU A 29 6.54 -3.25 11.51
C LEU A 29 5.28 -3.51 10.69
N LYS A 30 4.16 -3.72 11.36
CA LYS A 30 2.89 -3.92 10.70
C LYS A 30 1.91 -2.85 11.16
N LEU A 31 1.32 -2.15 10.20
CA LEU A 31 0.40 -1.05 10.45
C LEU A 31 -0.95 -1.38 9.81
N TRP A 32 -2.02 -1.25 10.58
CA TRP A 32 -3.40 -1.40 10.09
C TRP A 32 -3.99 -0.03 9.87
N VAL A 33 -4.49 0.22 8.69
CA VAL A 33 -5.06 1.50 8.30
C VAL A 33 -6.50 1.36 7.83
N ARG A 34 -7.26 2.42 8.05
CA ARG A 34 -8.64 2.55 7.56
C ARG A 34 -8.89 4.01 7.19
N ARG A 35 -9.97 4.24 6.46
CA ARG A 35 -10.35 5.60 6.06
C ARG A 35 -10.56 6.49 7.27
N LYS A 36 -10.09 7.73 7.17
CA LYS A 36 -10.50 8.79 8.09
C LYS A 36 -12.00 9.08 7.90
N ARG A 37 -12.66 9.56 8.93
CA ARG A 37 -14.10 9.86 8.90
C ARG A 37 -14.53 10.76 7.73
N GLY A 38 -13.71 11.72 7.35
CA GLY A 38 -14.02 12.64 6.25
C GLY A 38 -13.74 12.07 4.86
N ASN A 39 -13.09 10.94 4.76
CA ASN A 39 -12.74 10.33 3.48
C ASN A 39 -13.83 9.37 3.01
N ARG A 40 -14.82 9.90 2.29
CA ARG A 40 -15.97 9.14 1.78
C ARG A 40 -15.94 8.93 0.28
N ARG A 41 -14.81 9.21 -0.36
CA ARG A 41 -14.68 9.04 -1.81
C ARG A 41 -14.37 7.59 -2.14
N LEU A 42 -15.37 6.92 -2.69
CA LEU A 42 -15.19 5.59 -3.27
C LEU A 42 -15.11 5.75 -4.78
N ILE A 43 -13.96 5.41 -5.35
CA ILE A 43 -13.71 5.55 -6.78
C ILE A 43 -13.61 4.16 -7.39
N CYS A 44 -14.33 3.91 -8.47
CA CYS A 44 -14.24 2.65 -9.20
C CYS A 44 -12.87 2.51 -9.85
N SER A 45 -12.20 1.38 -9.62
CA SER A 45 -10.90 1.10 -10.23
C SER A 45 -10.98 0.83 -11.73
N GLY A 46 -12.18 0.51 -12.23
CA GLY A 46 -12.38 0.23 -13.65
C GLY A 46 -12.55 1.48 -14.51
N CYS A 47 -13.37 2.43 -14.09
CA CYS A 47 -13.71 3.60 -14.90
C CYS A 47 -13.36 4.94 -14.24
N GLY A 48 -12.95 4.96 -12.98
CA GLY A 48 -12.64 6.18 -12.25
C GLY A 48 -13.85 6.96 -11.76
N ALA A 49 -15.04 6.44 -11.93
CA ALA A 49 -16.26 7.13 -11.49
C ALA A 49 -16.40 7.05 -9.96
N ARG A 50 -16.99 8.09 -9.38
CA ARG A 50 -17.35 8.09 -7.96
C ARG A 50 -18.56 7.20 -7.73
N VAL A 51 -18.47 6.31 -6.76
CA VAL A 51 -19.57 5.39 -6.40
C VAL A 51 -20.05 5.68 -5.00
N ALA A 52 -21.37 5.77 -4.82
CA ALA A 52 -21.96 6.12 -3.54
C ALA A 52 -22.05 4.96 -2.56
N GLU A 53 -22.19 3.73 -3.04
CA GLU A 53 -22.46 2.57 -2.21
C GLU A 53 -21.32 1.56 -2.18
N PRO A 54 -20.73 1.29 -0.98
CA PRO A 54 -19.85 0.15 -0.81
C PRO A 54 -20.67 -1.15 -0.78
N ALA A 55 -20.15 -2.20 -1.40
CA ALA A 55 -20.78 -3.51 -1.36
C ALA A 55 -20.27 -4.35 -0.20
N GLU A 56 -18.95 -4.36 0.01
CA GLU A 56 -18.33 -5.11 1.08
C GLU A 56 -16.95 -4.56 1.42
N VAL A 57 -16.41 -4.96 2.57
CA VAL A 57 -15.07 -4.58 3.02
C VAL A 57 -14.15 -5.79 2.93
N THR A 58 -12.95 -5.59 2.42
CA THR A 58 -11.89 -6.60 2.40
C THR A 58 -10.62 -6.00 3.00
N GLU A 59 -9.68 -6.86 3.37
CA GLU A 59 -8.36 -6.41 3.81
C GLU A 59 -7.31 -6.83 2.79
N ARG A 60 -6.28 -6.00 2.63
CA ARG A 60 -5.16 -6.29 1.76
C ARG A 60 -3.86 -5.89 2.44
N GLU A 61 -2.86 -6.77 2.38
CA GLU A 61 -1.53 -6.48 2.88
C GLU A 61 -0.64 -6.01 1.73
N VAL A 62 0.05 -4.90 1.95
CA VAL A 62 1.04 -4.39 1.01
C VAL A 62 2.31 -4.03 1.75
N ARG A 63 3.44 -4.21 1.09
CA ARG A 63 4.73 -3.78 1.60
C ARG A 63 4.94 -2.31 1.24
N ASP A 64 5.36 -1.52 2.23
CA ASP A 64 5.67 -0.11 2.06
C ASP A 64 7.15 0.13 2.38
N LEU A 65 7.57 1.39 2.33
CA LEU A 65 8.95 1.78 2.61
C LEU A 65 9.38 1.34 4.01
N PRO A 66 10.63 0.88 4.16
CA PRO A 66 11.11 0.51 5.48
C PRO A 66 11.14 1.72 6.42
N CYS A 67 10.85 1.48 7.69
CA CYS A 67 11.01 2.46 8.75
C CYS A 67 12.33 2.14 9.45
N PHE A 68 13.37 2.87 9.12
CA PHE A 68 14.74 2.57 9.54
C PHE A 68 15.10 1.12 9.14
N GLU A 69 15.48 0.28 10.11
CA GLU A 69 15.80 -1.12 9.83
C GLU A 69 14.59 -2.06 9.80
N TYR A 70 13.38 -1.52 10.06
CA TYR A 70 12.16 -2.32 10.10
C TYR A 70 11.51 -2.41 8.73
N ARG A 71 11.19 -3.64 8.29
CA ARG A 71 10.33 -3.85 7.14
C ARG A 71 8.91 -3.48 7.49
N THR A 72 8.29 -2.67 6.67
CA THR A 72 6.95 -2.18 6.93
C THR A 72 5.93 -2.85 6.03
N THR A 73 4.89 -3.40 6.65
CA THR A 73 3.72 -3.93 5.97
C THR A 73 2.51 -3.11 6.40
N VAL A 74 1.69 -2.71 5.44
CA VAL A 74 0.46 -1.98 5.70
C VAL A 74 -0.72 -2.89 5.36
N VAL A 75 -1.63 -3.05 6.32
CA VAL A 75 -2.90 -3.76 6.10
C VAL A 75 -3.98 -2.71 5.94
N ILE A 76 -4.57 -2.64 4.77
CA ILE A 76 -5.58 -1.65 4.43
C ILE A 76 -6.96 -2.28 4.29
N GLU A 77 -7.97 -1.64 4.88
CA GLU A 77 -9.36 -1.97 4.61
C GLU A 77 -9.76 -1.36 3.26
N LEU A 78 -10.16 -2.22 2.33
CA LEU A 78 -10.60 -1.83 0.99
C LEU A 78 -12.07 -2.14 0.81
N TYR A 79 -12.78 -1.24 0.15
CA TYR A 79 -14.17 -1.46 -0.19
C TYR A 79 -14.30 -1.99 -1.61
N ARG A 80 -15.20 -2.97 -1.77
CA ARG A 80 -15.73 -3.30 -3.09
C ARG A 80 -16.90 -2.36 -3.36
N VAL A 81 -16.95 -1.84 -4.57
CA VAL A 81 -17.96 -0.88 -4.99
C VAL A 81 -18.82 -1.45 -6.11
N ARG A 82 -20.11 -1.12 -6.11
CA ARG A 82 -21.01 -1.47 -7.19
C ARG A 82 -21.07 -0.29 -8.17
N CYS A 83 -20.29 -0.36 -9.23
CA CYS A 83 -20.30 0.67 -10.25
C CYS A 83 -21.40 0.36 -11.29
N PRO A 84 -22.27 1.33 -11.63
CA PRO A 84 -23.29 1.12 -12.65
C PRO A 84 -22.72 0.72 -14.01
N ASN A 85 -21.50 1.15 -14.32
CA ASN A 85 -20.86 0.88 -15.61
C ASN A 85 -19.96 -0.36 -15.62
N CYS A 86 -19.31 -0.67 -14.49
CA CYS A 86 -18.27 -1.70 -14.41
C CYS A 86 -18.67 -2.94 -13.60
N GLY A 87 -19.79 -2.85 -12.85
CA GLY A 87 -20.19 -3.89 -11.92
C GLY A 87 -19.39 -3.84 -10.62
N LEU A 88 -19.17 -5.00 -10.02
CA LEU A 88 -18.48 -5.10 -8.75
C LEU A 88 -16.96 -4.97 -8.96
N LYS A 89 -16.36 -3.93 -8.40
CA LYS A 89 -14.92 -3.63 -8.49
C LYS A 89 -14.37 -3.23 -7.13
N ILE A 90 -13.06 -3.41 -6.95
CA ILE A 90 -12.36 -2.87 -5.79
C ILE A 90 -12.20 -1.37 -6.00
N GLU A 91 -12.30 -0.58 -4.92
CA GLU A 91 -12.07 0.86 -5.00
C GLU A 91 -10.64 1.18 -5.44
N LYS A 92 -10.48 2.31 -6.12
CA LYS A 92 -9.17 2.82 -6.49
C LYS A 92 -8.53 3.53 -5.30
N VAL A 93 -7.31 3.15 -4.96
CA VAL A 93 -6.50 3.80 -3.93
C VAL A 93 -5.19 4.23 -4.58
N GLU A 94 -4.82 5.51 -4.43
CA GLU A 94 -3.60 6.06 -5.07
C GLU A 94 -2.33 5.34 -4.66
N GLN A 95 -2.22 4.94 -3.39
CA GLN A 95 -1.05 4.24 -2.89
C GLN A 95 -0.95 2.80 -3.40
N LEU A 96 -1.98 2.30 -4.07
CA LEU A 96 -2.06 0.93 -4.59
C LEU A 96 -2.39 0.95 -6.08
N PRO A 97 -1.40 1.25 -6.94
CA PRO A 97 -1.64 1.42 -8.37
C PRO A 97 -1.97 0.13 -9.10
N SER A 98 -1.68 -1.01 -8.50
CA SER A 98 -1.89 -2.33 -9.11
C SER A 98 -2.31 -3.36 -8.08
N LYS A 99 -2.55 -4.59 -8.52
CA LYS A 99 -2.82 -5.72 -7.62
C LYS A 99 -1.58 -6.28 -6.95
N ALA A 100 -0.39 -5.77 -7.29
CA ALA A 100 0.85 -6.21 -6.66
C ALA A 100 0.84 -5.88 -5.15
N PRO A 101 1.50 -6.70 -4.30
CA PRO A 101 1.49 -6.49 -2.86
C PRO A 101 2.50 -5.43 -2.40
N PHE A 102 2.58 -4.32 -3.13
CA PHE A 102 3.53 -3.23 -2.88
C PHE A 102 2.84 -1.88 -3.04
N SER A 103 3.20 -0.92 -2.17
CA SER A 103 2.72 0.45 -2.31
C SER A 103 3.41 1.14 -3.51
N LYS A 104 2.76 2.18 -4.04
CA LYS A 104 3.30 2.96 -5.15
C LYS A 104 4.69 3.52 -4.85
N ARG A 105 4.85 4.16 -3.69
CA ARG A 105 6.14 4.76 -3.33
C ARG A 105 7.24 3.73 -3.11
N PHE A 106 6.89 2.53 -2.63
CA PHE A 106 7.87 1.44 -2.50
C PHE A 106 8.37 1.00 -3.88
N GLU A 107 7.48 0.82 -4.83
CA GLU A 107 7.85 0.48 -6.21
C GLU A 107 8.71 1.57 -6.85
N GLU A 108 8.39 2.84 -6.61
CA GLU A 108 9.17 3.96 -7.13
C GLU A 108 10.59 3.98 -6.57
N VAL A 109 10.75 3.74 -5.27
CA VAL A 109 12.08 3.70 -4.63
C VAL A 109 12.90 2.52 -5.14
N VAL A 110 12.29 1.35 -5.29
CA VAL A 110 12.97 0.17 -5.85
C VAL A 110 13.38 0.44 -7.30
N GLY A 111 12.49 1.03 -8.11
CA GLY A 111 12.78 1.39 -9.50
C GLY A 111 13.94 2.38 -9.61
N GLN A 112 13.98 3.39 -8.75
CA GLN A 112 15.08 4.36 -8.70
C GLN A 112 16.40 3.69 -8.32
N ALA A 113 16.38 2.75 -7.40
CA ALA A 113 17.57 2.00 -7.01
C ALA A 113 18.15 1.20 -8.19
N CYS A 114 17.30 0.74 -9.11
CA CYS A 114 17.72 0.01 -10.30
C CYS A 114 18.49 0.87 -11.31
N GLU A 115 18.38 2.19 -11.21
CA GLU A 115 19.12 3.10 -12.11
C GLU A 115 20.62 3.07 -11.84
N SER A 116 21.04 2.76 -10.62
CA SER A 116 22.45 2.80 -10.20
C SER A 116 22.98 1.46 -9.66
N ALA A 117 22.19 0.42 -9.64
CA ALA A 117 22.59 -0.88 -9.12
C ALA A 117 21.92 -2.01 -9.92
N SER A 118 22.53 -3.21 -9.88
CA SER A 118 21.96 -4.39 -10.52
C SER A 118 20.67 -4.85 -9.82
N ALA A 119 19.80 -5.55 -10.55
CA ALA A 119 18.60 -6.15 -9.97
C ALA A 119 18.92 -7.08 -8.79
N ARG A 120 20.05 -7.80 -8.87
CA ARG A 120 20.53 -8.67 -7.79
C ARG A 120 20.82 -7.87 -6.51
N ARG A 121 21.52 -6.75 -6.65
CA ARG A 121 21.91 -5.90 -5.52
C ARG A 121 20.69 -5.23 -4.89
N VAL A 122 19.79 -4.72 -5.70
CA VAL A 122 18.53 -4.12 -5.24
C VAL A 122 17.67 -5.18 -4.54
N ALA A 123 17.58 -6.38 -5.09
CA ALA A 123 16.85 -7.48 -4.47
C ALA A 123 17.42 -7.81 -3.07
N GLN A 124 18.72 -7.84 -2.92
CA GLN A 124 19.37 -8.07 -1.62
C GLN A 124 19.06 -6.93 -0.64
N GLN A 125 19.14 -5.69 -1.10
CA GLN A 125 18.90 -4.50 -0.28
C GLN A 125 17.47 -4.48 0.30
N PHE A 126 16.49 -4.82 -0.53
CA PHE A 126 15.07 -4.76 -0.12
C PHE A 126 14.50 -6.12 0.31
N GLY A 127 15.29 -7.18 0.25
CA GLY A 127 14.81 -8.51 0.59
C GLY A 127 13.73 -9.03 -0.35
N LEU A 128 13.94 -8.84 -1.65
CA LEU A 128 13.02 -9.25 -2.71
C LEU A 128 13.66 -10.29 -3.63
N ALA A 129 12.83 -11.01 -4.38
CA ALA A 129 13.32 -11.85 -5.48
C ALA A 129 13.77 -10.95 -6.64
N GLN A 130 14.78 -11.37 -7.39
CA GLN A 130 15.26 -10.61 -8.55
C GLN A 130 14.18 -10.41 -9.61
N SER A 131 13.37 -11.44 -9.83
CA SER A 131 12.24 -11.35 -10.78
C SER A 131 11.22 -10.28 -10.38
N THR A 132 10.97 -10.12 -9.07
CA THR A 132 10.10 -9.09 -8.54
C THR A 132 10.67 -7.70 -8.79
N VAL A 133 11.97 -7.51 -8.55
CA VAL A 133 12.67 -6.24 -8.81
C VAL A 133 12.60 -5.87 -10.29
N ARG A 134 12.85 -6.82 -11.18
CA ARG A 134 12.76 -6.58 -12.63
C ARG A 134 11.36 -6.19 -13.06
N ALA A 135 10.34 -6.82 -12.49
CA ALA A 135 8.95 -6.47 -12.79
C ALA A 135 8.62 -5.04 -12.35
N MET A 136 9.13 -4.61 -11.19
CA MET A 136 8.95 -3.24 -10.71
C MET A 136 9.67 -2.22 -11.59
N ASP A 137 10.89 -2.54 -12.02
CA ASP A 137 11.71 -1.65 -12.85
C ASP A 137 11.07 -1.38 -14.22
N LEU A 138 10.27 -2.32 -14.70
CA LEU A 138 9.56 -2.19 -15.98
C LEU A 138 8.23 -1.43 -15.90
N ARG A 139 7.78 -1.07 -14.72
CA ARG A 139 6.50 -0.36 -14.52
C ARG A 139 6.57 1.14 -14.67
#